data_c57dc5d84093234459593a602427889d
#
_entry.id   c57dc5d84093234459593a602427889d
#
_cell.length_a   1.000
_cell.length_b   1.000
_cell.length_c   1.000
_cell.angle_alpha   90.00
_cell.angle_beta   90.00
_cell.angle_gamma   90.00
#
_symmetry.space_group_name_H-M   'P 1'
#
loop_
_entity.id
_entity.type
_entity.pdbx_description
1 polymer ?
#
loop_
_entity_poly.entity_id
_entity_poly.type
_entity_poly.pdbx_seq_one_letter_code
_entity_poly.pdbx_strand_id
1 'polypeptide(L)'
;VGPNGSGKTTLLKIIMGVITPDEGSIEVLGKSPFQSVKEIGYMPQLTPFSRDFPISVEEVVLMGRLGKTSSIGFFNKADKRAAEKSMNEVGILDLRKRAIDSLSGGQLQRILIARALTCEPKIMILDEPTANVDMKIEKDIFDLLKRLNEKITIIVVTHDIGFISQYIHRVACINRTLICHPTSELTGETIENMYGTHMHMVHHHHGDEKTL
;
A
#
# COMPACT_ATOMS: atom_id res chain seq x y z
N VAL A 1 12.05 -0.92 1.66
CA VAL A 1 12.50 -0.22 2.89
C VAL A 1 13.77 0.56 2.62
N GLY A 2 14.15 1.51 3.50
CA GLY A 2 15.37 2.32 3.41
C GLY A 2 15.22 3.67 4.11
N PRO A 3 16.31 4.38 4.41
CA PRO A 3 16.27 5.67 5.09
C PRO A 3 15.56 6.76 4.27
N ASN A 4 15.26 7.89 4.91
CA ASN A 4 14.70 9.03 4.19
C ASN A 4 15.71 9.55 3.15
N GLY A 5 15.22 9.90 1.96
CA GLY A 5 16.07 10.32 0.84
C GLY A 5 16.79 9.20 0.09
N SER A 6 16.56 7.91 0.42
CA SER A 6 17.23 6.77 -0.23
C SER A 6 16.77 6.49 -1.67
N GLY A 7 15.70 7.13 -2.15
CA GLY A 7 15.16 6.93 -3.50
C GLY A 7 13.89 6.08 -3.58
N LYS A 8 13.27 5.69 -2.45
CA LYS A 8 12.03 4.89 -2.43
C LYS A 8 10.92 5.48 -3.32
N THR A 9 10.55 6.72 -3.07
CA THR A 9 9.51 7.41 -3.84
C THR A 9 9.89 7.60 -5.31
N THR A 10 11.17 7.80 -5.60
CA THR A 10 11.68 7.90 -6.97
C THR A 10 11.50 6.56 -7.70
N LEU A 11 11.89 5.45 -7.07
CA LEU A 11 11.67 4.11 -7.64
C LEU A 11 10.18 3.83 -7.87
N LEU A 12 9.30 4.18 -6.92
CA LEU A 12 7.86 4.03 -7.12
C LEU A 12 7.36 4.84 -8.31
N LYS A 13 7.80 6.08 -8.47
CA LYS A 13 7.43 6.94 -9.62
C LYS A 13 7.90 6.35 -10.95
N ILE A 14 9.08 5.71 -10.98
CA ILE A 14 9.58 5.01 -12.17
C ILE A 14 8.70 3.77 -12.45
N ILE A 15 8.40 2.94 -11.45
CA ILE A 15 7.53 1.77 -11.60
C ILE A 15 6.14 2.16 -12.12
N MET A 16 5.60 3.28 -11.64
CA MET A 16 4.31 3.81 -12.08
C MET A 16 4.36 4.56 -13.43
N GLY A 17 5.53 4.69 -14.06
CA GLY A 17 5.69 5.40 -15.32
C GLY A 17 5.50 6.93 -15.22
N VAL A 18 5.60 7.50 -14.01
CA VAL A 18 5.47 8.95 -13.77
C VAL A 18 6.75 9.69 -14.16
N ILE A 19 7.91 9.04 -13.97
CA ILE A 19 9.21 9.53 -14.41
C ILE A 19 9.94 8.43 -15.18
N THR A 20 10.77 8.83 -16.12
CA THR A 20 11.65 7.92 -16.88
C THR A 20 13.02 7.89 -16.19
N PRO A 21 13.67 6.72 -16.07
CA PRO A 21 15.04 6.65 -15.58
C PRO A 21 16.00 7.35 -16.56
N ASP A 22 17.04 8.00 -16.03
CA ASP A 22 18.07 8.65 -16.86
C ASP A 22 18.91 7.62 -17.62
N GLU A 23 19.15 6.46 -17.01
CA GLU A 23 19.90 5.34 -17.59
C GLU A 23 19.23 4.00 -17.24
N GLY A 24 19.49 3.00 -18.07
CA GLY A 24 18.95 1.65 -17.87
C GLY A 24 17.52 1.48 -18.38
N SER A 25 16.91 0.35 -18.02
CA SER A 25 15.53 0.00 -18.39
C SER A 25 14.81 -0.66 -17.24
N ILE A 26 13.48 -0.51 -17.22
CA ILE A 26 12.58 -1.17 -16.28
C ILE A 26 11.41 -1.77 -17.02
N GLU A 27 11.01 -2.97 -16.59
CA GLU A 27 9.80 -3.65 -17.05
C GLU A 27 8.87 -3.93 -15.89
N VAL A 28 7.58 -3.71 -16.12
CA VAL A 28 6.52 -3.99 -15.17
C VAL A 28 5.48 -4.86 -15.87
N LEU A 29 5.25 -6.07 -15.36
CA LEU A 29 4.38 -7.07 -16.00
C LEU A 29 4.82 -7.41 -17.46
N GLY A 30 6.13 -7.41 -17.74
CA GLY A 30 6.70 -7.66 -19.07
C GLY A 30 6.46 -6.55 -20.08
N LYS A 31 6.15 -5.33 -19.64
CA LYS A 31 5.89 -4.16 -20.48
C LYS A 31 6.61 -2.92 -19.91
N SER A 32 6.67 -1.84 -20.68
CA SER A 32 7.11 -0.57 -20.13
C SER A 32 6.17 -0.09 -19.01
N PRO A 33 6.66 0.68 -18.03
CA PRO A 33 5.84 1.21 -16.94
C PRO A 33 4.62 1.97 -17.44
N PHE A 34 4.79 2.81 -18.45
CA PHE A 34 3.70 3.59 -19.06
C PHE A 34 2.55 2.71 -19.61
N GLN A 35 2.88 1.56 -20.20
CA GLN A 35 1.87 0.61 -20.69
C GLN A 35 1.18 -0.16 -19.58
N SER A 36 1.84 -0.32 -18.45
CA SER A 36 1.36 -1.11 -17.31
C SER A 36 0.61 -0.29 -16.27
N VAL A 37 0.63 1.05 -16.34
CA VAL A 37 0.06 1.95 -15.32
C VAL A 37 -1.41 1.67 -15.01
N LYS A 38 -2.21 1.25 -16.00
CA LYS A 38 -3.62 0.90 -15.80
C LYS A 38 -3.84 -0.41 -15.03
N GLU A 39 -2.79 -1.20 -14.84
CA GLU A 39 -2.78 -2.45 -14.09
C GLU A 39 -2.16 -2.26 -12.70
N ILE A 40 -1.87 -1.02 -12.30
CA ILE A 40 -1.29 -0.65 -11.02
C ILE A 40 -2.32 0.15 -10.21
N GLY A 41 -2.60 -0.31 -8.99
CA GLY A 41 -3.32 0.48 -7.99
C GLY A 41 -2.33 1.17 -7.07
N TYR A 42 -2.52 2.45 -6.81
CA TYR A 42 -1.62 3.22 -5.94
C TYR A 42 -2.36 3.88 -4.79
N MET A 43 -1.85 3.64 -3.59
CA MET A 43 -2.23 4.33 -2.37
C MET A 43 -1.04 5.20 -1.92
N PRO A 44 -1.13 6.52 -2.06
CA PRO A 44 -0.09 7.43 -1.57
C PRO A 44 -0.10 7.51 -0.05
N GLN A 45 1.00 7.95 0.52
CA GLN A 45 1.07 8.33 1.93
C GLN A 45 -0.04 9.35 2.25
N LEU A 46 -0.72 9.14 3.37
CA LEU A 46 -1.79 10.01 3.81
C LEU A 46 -1.25 11.41 4.09
N THR A 47 -1.62 12.34 3.21
CA THR A 47 -1.59 13.76 3.53
C THR A 47 -2.91 14.15 4.18
N PRO A 48 -2.93 15.09 5.16
CA PRO A 48 -4.18 15.57 5.72
C PRO A 48 -5.11 16.04 4.61
N PHE A 49 -6.26 15.37 4.45
CA PHE A 49 -7.31 15.89 3.57
C PHE A 49 -7.80 17.22 4.16
N SER A 50 -8.03 18.22 3.28
CA SER A 50 -8.82 19.38 3.69
C SER A 50 -10.21 18.87 4.09
N ARG A 51 -10.57 19.04 5.36
CA ARG A 51 -11.85 18.59 5.91
C ARG A 51 -13.05 19.40 5.36
N ASP A 52 -12.77 20.41 4.57
CA ASP A 52 -13.77 21.34 4.04
C ASP A 52 -14.45 20.84 2.73
N PHE A 53 -14.02 19.70 2.21
CA PHE A 53 -14.57 19.16 0.96
C PHE A 53 -15.56 18.02 1.24
N PRO A 54 -16.88 18.25 1.05
CA PRO A 54 -17.92 17.27 1.34
C PRO A 54 -17.98 16.19 0.26
N ILE A 55 -17.04 15.23 0.30
CA ILE A 55 -16.99 14.08 -0.61
C ILE A 55 -17.37 12.81 0.14
N SER A 56 -18.17 11.96 -0.47
CA SER A 56 -18.56 10.66 0.09
C SER A 56 -17.50 9.60 -0.13
N VAL A 57 -17.54 8.55 0.69
CA VAL A 57 -16.69 7.34 0.53
C VAL A 57 -16.80 6.76 -0.87
N GLU A 58 -18.04 6.63 -1.40
CA GLU A 58 -18.28 6.08 -2.74
C GLU A 58 -17.60 6.92 -3.83
N GLU A 59 -17.66 8.24 -3.74
CA GLU A 59 -17.01 9.13 -4.71
C GLU A 59 -15.49 9.01 -4.66
N VAL A 60 -14.88 8.94 -3.47
CA VAL A 60 -13.44 8.72 -3.34
C VAL A 60 -13.02 7.39 -3.94
N VAL A 61 -13.77 6.32 -3.69
CA VAL A 61 -13.46 4.99 -4.22
C VAL A 61 -13.63 4.97 -5.75
N LEU A 62 -14.66 5.62 -6.29
CA LEU A 62 -14.87 5.75 -7.73
C LEU A 62 -13.74 6.48 -8.46
N MET A 63 -13.02 7.39 -7.80
CA MET A 63 -11.82 8.02 -8.41
C MET A 63 -10.77 7.00 -8.87
N GLY A 64 -10.72 5.81 -8.26
CA GLY A 64 -9.87 4.71 -8.72
C GLY A 64 -10.18 4.21 -10.13
N ARG A 65 -11.33 4.59 -10.72
CA ARG A 65 -11.73 4.22 -12.08
C ARG A 65 -11.36 5.25 -13.15
N LEU A 66 -10.86 6.43 -12.78
CA LEU A 66 -10.56 7.52 -13.72
C LEU A 66 -9.65 7.11 -14.88
N GLY A 67 -8.71 6.18 -14.65
CA GLY A 67 -7.83 5.67 -15.70
C GLY A 67 -8.46 4.60 -16.63
N LYS A 68 -9.64 4.09 -16.29
CA LYS A 68 -10.32 2.99 -17.00
C LYS A 68 -11.67 3.39 -17.60
N THR A 69 -12.29 4.44 -17.09
CA THR A 69 -13.56 4.93 -17.67
C THR A 69 -13.32 5.64 -19.00
N SER A 70 -14.23 5.42 -19.95
CA SER A 70 -14.15 6.03 -21.28
C SER A 70 -14.71 7.46 -21.32
N SER A 71 -15.42 7.89 -20.29
CA SER A 71 -16.13 9.19 -20.25
C SER A 71 -15.59 10.04 -19.11
N ILE A 72 -15.08 11.22 -19.42
CA ILE A 72 -14.62 12.18 -18.43
C ILE A 72 -15.82 12.64 -17.57
N GLY A 73 -15.75 12.39 -16.27
CA GLY A 73 -16.70 12.88 -15.28
C GLY A 73 -17.95 12.02 -15.05
N PHE A 74 -18.17 10.94 -15.80
CA PHE A 74 -19.34 10.07 -15.63
C PHE A 74 -18.92 8.61 -15.40
N PHE A 75 -19.20 8.09 -14.21
CA PHE A 75 -19.02 6.69 -13.90
C PHE A 75 -20.22 5.87 -14.35
N ASN A 76 -19.97 4.83 -15.13
CA ASN A 76 -21.01 3.93 -15.63
C ASN A 76 -21.39 2.85 -14.59
N LYS A 77 -22.35 1.98 -14.94
CA LYS A 77 -22.80 0.90 -14.05
C LYS A 77 -21.69 -0.11 -13.70
N ALA A 78 -20.73 -0.32 -14.61
CA ALA A 78 -19.60 -1.22 -14.34
C ALA A 78 -18.62 -0.60 -13.33
N ASP A 79 -18.36 0.71 -13.45
CA ASP A 79 -17.51 1.44 -12.49
C ASP A 79 -18.11 1.43 -11.08
N LYS A 80 -19.42 1.65 -10.95
CA LYS A 80 -20.12 1.59 -9.66
C LYS A 80 -20.07 0.19 -9.05
N ARG A 81 -20.24 -0.86 -9.86
CA ARG A 81 -20.09 -2.24 -9.38
C ARG A 81 -18.67 -2.57 -8.93
N ALA A 82 -17.65 -2.08 -9.65
CA ALA A 82 -16.25 -2.25 -9.24
C ALA A 82 -15.97 -1.53 -7.90
N ALA A 83 -16.50 -0.32 -7.72
CA ALA A 83 -16.37 0.41 -6.47
C ALA A 83 -17.08 -0.31 -5.30
N GLU A 84 -18.30 -0.78 -5.51
CA GLU A 84 -19.06 -1.56 -4.51
C GLU A 84 -18.33 -2.83 -4.12
N LYS A 85 -17.80 -3.59 -5.09
CA LYS A 85 -16.99 -4.79 -4.85
C LYS A 85 -15.76 -4.46 -4.02
N SER A 86 -15.02 -3.40 -4.36
CA SER A 86 -13.83 -2.99 -3.62
C SER A 86 -14.15 -2.55 -2.21
N MET A 87 -15.22 -1.78 -1.98
CA MET A 87 -15.68 -1.38 -0.66
C MET A 87 -16.09 -2.58 0.19
N ASN A 88 -16.75 -3.58 -0.40
CA ASN A 88 -17.11 -4.81 0.29
C ASN A 88 -15.87 -5.64 0.66
N GLU A 89 -14.88 -5.75 -0.22
CA GLU A 89 -13.65 -6.51 -0.01
C GLU A 89 -12.81 -5.95 1.15
N VAL A 90 -12.82 -4.64 1.35
CA VAL A 90 -12.13 -3.99 2.48
C VAL A 90 -13.04 -3.76 3.71
N GLY A 91 -14.33 -4.14 3.64
CA GLY A 91 -15.27 -4.10 4.77
C GLY A 91 -15.75 -2.69 5.15
N ILE A 92 -16.03 -1.83 4.16
CA ILE A 92 -16.52 -0.45 4.36
C ILE A 92 -17.76 -0.10 3.52
N LEU A 93 -18.45 -1.09 2.98
CA LEU A 93 -19.61 -0.85 2.10
C LEU A 93 -20.75 -0.10 2.81
N ASP A 94 -20.94 -0.35 4.10
CA ASP A 94 -21.89 0.34 4.96
C ASP A 94 -21.61 1.85 5.11
N LEU A 95 -20.36 2.26 4.90
CA LEU A 95 -19.92 3.65 5.00
C LEU A 95 -20.06 4.43 3.69
N ARG A 96 -20.49 3.79 2.58
CA ARG A 96 -20.41 4.35 1.22
C ARG A 96 -20.99 5.76 1.05
N LYS A 97 -22.02 6.11 1.83
CA LYS A 97 -22.70 7.42 1.77
C LYS A 97 -22.17 8.43 2.80
N ARG A 98 -21.26 8.03 3.68
CA ARG A 98 -20.71 8.93 4.68
C ARG A 98 -19.70 9.88 4.06
N ALA A 99 -19.63 11.10 4.58
CA ALA A 99 -18.55 12.03 4.24
C ALA A 99 -17.24 11.59 4.87
N ILE A 100 -16.12 11.76 4.16
CA ILE A 100 -14.79 11.29 4.59
C ILE A 100 -14.25 11.99 5.83
N ASP A 101 -14.69 13.22 6.11
CA ASP A 101 -14.30 14.03 7.28
C ASP A 101 -14.77 13.42 8.61
N SER A 102 -15.83 12.60 8.56
CA SER A 102 -16.44 11.96 9.73
C SER A 102 -15.81 10.61 10.11
N LEU A 103 -14.74 10.20 9.45
CA LEU A 103 -14.19 8.84 9.54
C LEU A 103 -12.95 8.76 10.43
N SER A 104 -12.73 7.58 11.04
CA SER A 104 -11.51 7.28 11.77
C SER A 104 -10.31 7.08 10.81
N GLY A 105 -9.09 7.18 11.32
CA GLY A 105 -7.87 6.94 10.53
C GLY A 105 -7.86 5.57 9.86
N GLY A 106 -8.23 4.50 10.57
CA GLY A 106 -8.31 3.15 10.01
C GLY A 106 -9.38 3.00 8.94
N GLN A 107 -10.54 3.66 9.09
CA GLN A 107 -11.57 3.69 8.04
C GLN A 107 -11.05 4.41 6.80
N LEU A 108 -10.35 5.52 6.96
CA LEU A 108 -9.77 6.27 5.85
C LEU A 108 -8.70 5.43 5.11
N GLN A 109 -7.85 4.69 5.85
CA GLN A 109 -6.88 3.76 5.24
C GLN A 109 -7.59 2.71 4.37
N ARG A 110 -8.66 2.08 4.88
CA ARG A 110 -9.45 1.11 4.12
C ARG A 110 -10.08 1.72 2.86
N ILE A 111 -10.53 2.98 2.92
CA ILE A 111 -11.06 3.70 1.75
C ILE A 111 -9.99 3.90 0.69
N LEU A 112 -8.77 4.29 1.07
CA LEU A 112 -7.68 4.47 0.13
C LEU A 112 -7.23 3.13 -0.49
N ILE A 113 -7.26 2.04 0.28
CA ILE A 113 -7.05 0.69 -0.24
C ILE A 113 -8.17 0.32 -1.23
N ALA A 114 -9.45 0.58 -0.90
CA ALA A 114 -10.57 0.34 -1.81
C ALA A 114 -10.44 1.13 -3.11
N ARG A 115 -10.04 2.40 -3.03
CA ARG A 115 -9.76 3.24 -4.20
C ARG A 115 -8.69 2.62 -5.09
N ALA A 116 -7.58 2.15 -4.50
CA ALA A 116 -6.51 1.49 -5.24
C ALA A 116 -6.96 0.14 -5.84
N LEU A 117 -7.84 -0.61 -5.18
CA LEU A 117 -8.42 -1.86 -5.68
C LEU A 117 -9.43 -1.66 -6.81
N THR A 118 -10.12 -0.52 -6.84
CA THR A 118 -11.22 -0.28 -7.77
C THR A 118 -10.76 -0.26 -9.24
N CYS A 119 -9.48 0.02 -9.51
CA CYS A 119 -8.93 -0.17 -10.85
C CYS A 119 -8.68 -1.64 -11.23
N GLU A 120 -9.02 -2.61 -10.37
CA GLU A 120 -8.78 -4.05 -10.57
C GLU A 120 -7.32 -4.32 -10.97
N PRO A 121 -6.37 -3.97 -10.08
CA PRO A 121 -4.96 -3.98 -10.39
C PRO A 121 -4.39 -5.41 -10.38
N LYS A 122 -3.27 -5.61 -11.09
CA LYS A 122 -2.39 -6.78 -10.91
C LYS A 122 -1.30 -6.52 -9.88
N ILE A 123 -0.92 -5.25 -9.72
CA ILE A 123 0.04 -4.79 -8.71
C ILE A 123 -0.61 -3.67 -7.91
N MET A 124 -0.55 -3.75 -6.58
CA MET A 124 -0.95 -2.66 -5.70
C MET A 124 0.27 -2.15 -4.94
N ILE A 125 0.50 -0.84 -5.01
CA ILE A 125 1.58 -0.13 -4.33
C ILE A 125 0.97 0.70 -3.22
N LEU A 126 1.46 0.51 -1.99
CA LEU A 126 1.02 1.24 -0.81
C LEU A 126 2.23 1.96 -0.19
N ASP A 127 2.11 3.26 -0.05
CA ASP A 127 3.15 4.11 0.55
C ASP A 127 2.72 4.45 1.98
N GLU A 128 3.41 3.88 2.98
CA GLU A 128 3.13 4.03 4.41
C GLU A 128 1.65 3.76 4.79
N PRO A 129 1.09 2.56 4.47
CA PRO A 129 -0.35 2.31 4.59
C PRO A 129 -0.87 2.29 6.03
N THR A 130 0.01 2.24 7.02
CA THR A 130 -0.32 2.19 8.46
C THR A 130 0.23 3.38 9.23
N ALA A 131 0.67 4.45 8.54
CA ALA A 131 1.13 5.65 9.20
C ALA A 131 0.02 6.28 10.07
N ASN A 132 0.37 6.60 11.33
CA ASN A 132 -0.52 7.27 12.28
C ASN A 132 -1.78 6.48 12.71
N VAL A 133 -1.76 5.14 12.64
CA VAL A 133 -2.80 4.29 13.23
C VAL A 133 -2.24 3.50 14.41
N ASP A 134 -3.13 3.04 15.29
CA ASP A 134 -2.73 2.18 16.42
C ASP A 134 -2.39 0.75 15.96
N MET A 135 -1.65 0.00 16.79
CA MET A 135 -1.19 -1.36 16.48
C MET A 135 -2.31 -2.34 16.12
N LYS A 136 -3.51 -2.17 16.70
CA LYS A 136 -4.65 -3.05 16.39
C LYS A 136 -5.14 -2.81 14.97
N ILE A 137 -5.31 -1.55 14.59
CA ILE A 137 -5.73 -1.15 13.25
C ILE A 137 -4.66 -1.54 12.22
N GLU A 138 -3.39 -1.37 12.57
CA GLU A 138 -2.26 -1.78 11.73
C GLU A 138 -2.33 -3.28 11.42
N LYS A 139 -2.50 -4.13 12.44
CA LYS A 139 -2.69 -5.56 12.26
C LYS A 139 -3.87 -5.87 11.34
N ASP A 140 -5.03 -5.26 11.56
CA ASP A 140 -6.23 -5.46 10.74
C ASP A 140 -6.00 -5.08 9.27
N ILE A 141 -5.20 -4.04 9.00
CA ILE A 141 -4.81 -3.63 7.65
C ILE A 141 -3.86 -4.66 7.02
N PHE A 142 -2.84 -5.14 7.73
CA PHE A 142 -1.93 -6.15 7.19
C PHE A 142 -2.60 -7.51 6.98
N ASP A 143 -3.53 -7.91 7.84
CA ASP A 143 -4.36 -9.11 7.63
C ASP A 143 -5.24 -8.97 6.37
N LEU A 144 -5.77 -7.77 6.12
CA LEU A 144 -6.47 -7.46 4.87
C LEU A 144 -5.52 -7.57 3.66
N LEU A 145 -4.35 -6.95 3.72
CA LEU A 145 -3.36 -6.98 2.63
C LEU A 145 -2.88 -8.40 2.34
N LYS A 146 -2.70 -9.24 3.36
CA LYS A 146 -2.35 -10.65 3.21
C LYS A 146 -3.40 -11.41 2.39
N ARG A 147 -4.69 -11.22 2.68
CA ARG A 147 -5.78 -11.84 1.88
C ARG A 147 -5.80 -11.33 0.44
N LEU A 148 -5.56 -10.04 0.23
CA LEU A 148 -5.50 -9.46 -1.12
C LEU A 148 -4.30 -9.99 -1.91
N ASN A 149 -3.17 -10.26 -1.23
CA ASN A 149 -1.94 -10.77 -1.86
C ASN A 149 -2.10 -12.18 -2.44
N GLU A 150 -3.13 -12.93 -2.08
CA GLU A 150 -3.47 -14.21 -2.72
C GLU A 150 -3.85 -14.04 -4.21
N LYS A 151 -4.29 -12.84 -4.62
CA LYS A 151 -4.80 -12.56 -5.97
C LYS A 151 -3.97 -11.54 -6.74
N ILE A 152 -3.28 -10.63 -6.05
CA ILE A 152 -2.53 -9.53 -6.66
C ILE A 152 -1.17 -9.38 -6.00
N THR A 153 -0.19 -8.89 -6.72
CA THR A 153 1.11 -8.52 -6.12
C THR A 153 0.98 -7.25 -5.30
N ILE A 154 1.47 -7.27 -4.07
CA ILE A 154 1.45 -6.10 -3.17
C ILE A 154 2.87 -5.63 -2.90
N ILE A 155 3.11 -4.35 -3.08
CA ILE A 155 4.36 -3.65 -2.74
C ILE A 155 4.03 -2.65 -1.64
N VAL A 156 4.65 -2.80 -0.47
CA VAL A 156 4.50 -1.88 0.66
C VAL A 156 5.79 -1.12 0.86
N VAL A 157 5.71 0.20 0.89
CA VAL A 157 6.80 1.06 1.35
C VAL A 157 6.54 1.40 2.80
N THR A 158 7.51 1.12 3.66
CA THR A 158 7.41 1.41 5.08
C THR A 158 8.79 1.52 5.69
N HIS A 159 8.90 2.17 6.82
CA HIS A 159 10.08 2.25 7.64
C HIS A 159 10.03 1.30 8.85
N ASP A 160 8.87 0.72 9.17
CA ASP A 160 8.72 -0.27 10.23
C ASP A 160 8.89 -1.69 9.69
N ILE A 161 10.02 -2.30 10.00
CA ILE A 161 10.37 -3.65 9.55
C ILE A 161 9.97 -4.71 10.59
N GLY A 162 9.94 -4.34 11.86
CA GLY A 162 9.78 -5.28 12.97
C GLY A 162 8.44 -6.01 12.94
N PHE A 163 7.36 -5.26 12.74
CA PHE A 163 6.01 -5.82 12.73
C PHE A 163 5.67 -6.55 11.42
N ILE A 164 6.23 -6.07 10.30
CA ILE A 164 5.83 -6.54 8.96
C ILE A 164 6.53 -7.84 8.54
N SER A 165 7.60 -8.24 9.19
CA SER A 165 8.38 -9.45 8.84
C SER A 165 7.51 -10.71 8.72
N GLN A 166 6.43 -10.82 9.47
CA GLN A 166 5.49 -11.95 9.43
C GLN A 166 4.51 -11.91 8.24
N TYR A 167 4.40 -10.80 7.51
CA TYR A 167 3.45 -10.61 6.40
C TYR A 167 4.14 -10.59 5.05
N ILE A 168 5.45 -10.39 5.01
CA ILE A 168 6.21 -10.11 3.79
C ILE A 168 7.09 -11.31 3.41
N HIS A 169 7.14 -11.65 2.13
CA HIS A 169 7.97 -12.72 1.60
C HIS A 169 9.37 -12.24 1.16
N ARG A 170 9.46 -10.99 0.71
CA ARG A 170 10.70 -10.39 0.20
C ARG A 170 10.81 -8.94 0.62
N VAL A 171 12.02 -8.51 0.92
CA VAL A 171 12.32 -7.11 1.26
C VAL A 171 13.31 -6.54 0.25
N ALA A 172 12.93 -5.41 -0.33
CA ALA A 172 13.80 -4.61 -1.19
C ALA A 172 14.37 -3.46 -0.36
N CYS A 173 15.67 -3.48 -0.16
CA CYS A 173 16.42 -2.52 0.63
C CYS A 173 17.04 -1.49 -0.30
N ILE A 174 16.71 -0.21 -0.11
CA ILE A 174 17.18 0.88 -0.95
C ILE A 174 18.03 1.84 -0.13
N ASN A 175 19.30 1.94 -0.52
CA ASN A 175 20.22 2.97 -0.06
C ASN A 175 21.21 3.28 -1.19
N ARG A 176 20.81 4.15 -2.15
CA ARG A 176 21.45 4.41 -3.45
C ARG A 176 21.53 3.17 -4.35
N THR A 177 21.69 2.00 -3.80
CA THR A 177 21.61 0.69 -4.45
C THR A 177 20.37 -0.04 -3.98
N LEU A 178 19.85 -0.96 -4.80
CA LEU A 178 18.72 -1.83 -4.47
C LEU A 178 19.21 -3.25 -4.26
N ILE A 179 18.97 -3.80 -3.08
CA ILE A 179 19.25 -5.20 -2.77
C ILE A 179 17.96 -5.87 -2.30
N CYS A 180 17.63 -7.02 -2.87
CA CYS A 180 16.43 -7.79 -2.51
C CYS A 180 16.82 -9.04 -1.76
N HIS A 181 16.22 -9.24 -0.58
CA HIS A 181 16.38 -10.42 0.24
C HIS A 181 15.05 -11.14 0.47
N PRO A 182 15.03 -12.48 0.56
CA PRO A 182 13.93 -13.20 1.20
C PRO A 182 13.83 -12.74 2.67
N THR A 183 12.62 -12.68 3.21
CA THR A 183 12.43 -12.23 4.61
C THR A 183 13.11 -13.16 5.61
N SER A 184 13.25 -14.45 5.28
CA SER A 184 13.98 -15.44 6.09
C SER A 184 15.47 -15.15 6.27
N GLU A 185 16.06 -14.31 5.43
CA GLU A 185 17.48 -13.93 5.45
C GLU A 185 17.73 -12.56 6.10
N LEU A 186 16.67 -11.88 6.56
CA LEU A 186 16.82 -10.62 7.27
C LEU A 186 17.34 -10.87 8.69
N THR A 187 18.61 -10.61 8.87
CA THR A 187 19.25 -10.62 10.19
C THR A 187 19.29 -9.20 10.76
N GLY A 188 19.44 -9.07 12.09
CA GLY A 188 19.67 -7.77 12.74
C GLY A 188 20.83 -7.02 12.11
N GLU A 189 21.90 -7.72 11.76
CA GLU A 189 23.08 -7.17 11.10
C GLU A 189 22.78 -6.59 9.71
N THR A 190 21.90 -7.24 8.94
CA THR A 190 21.46 -6.73 7.63
C THR A 190 20.69 -5.43 7.79
N ILE A 191 19.87 -5.32 8.83
CA ILE A 191 19.10 -4.11 9.14
C ILE A 191 20.01 -2.99 9.65
N GLU A 192 20.94 -3.29 10.53
CA GLU A 192 21.94 -2.34 11.04
C GLU A 192 22.80 -1.75 9.92
N ASN A 193 23.28 -2.58 9.01
CA ASN A 193 24.05 -2.14 7.84
C ASN A 193 23.25 -1.21 6.92
N MET A 194 21.92 -1.38 6.84
CA MET A 194 21.06 -0.51 6.02
C MET A 194 20.81 0.86 6.64
N TYR A 195 20.62 0.92 7.95
CA TYR A 195 20.22 2.17 8.64
C TYR A 195 21.39 2.89 9.29
N GLY A 196 22.58 2.26 9.40
CA GLY A 196 23.77 2.85 10.01
C GLY A 196 23.63 3.11 11.51
N THR A 197 22.66 2.49 12.17
CA THR A 197 22.38 2.61 13.61
C THR A 197 22.12 1.24 14.22
N HIS A 198 22.65 0.99 15.41
CA HIS A 198 22.34 -0.23 16.18
C HIS A 198 20.85 -0.27 16.53
N MET A 199 20.10 -1.10 15.85
CA MET A 199 18.71 -1.41 16.20
C MET A 199 18.67 -2.76 16.90
N HIS A 200 18.26 -2.79 18.17
CA HIS A 200 17.97 -4.03 18.86
C HIS A 200 16.61 -4.58 18.40
N MET A 201 16.61 -5.74 17.75
CA MET A 201 15.39 -6.51 17.52
C MET A 201 14.89 -7.01 18.88
N VAL A 202 13.77 -6.51 19.35
CA VAL A 202 13.06 -7.06 20.51
C VAL A 202 12.25 -8.26 20.03
N HIS A 203 12.79 -9.46 20.23
CA HIS A 203 12.00 -10.68 20.08
C HIS A 203 11.04 -10.80 21.25
N HIS A 204 9.78 -10.51 21.06
CA HIS A 204 8.73 -10.88 22.00
C HIS A 204 8.49 -12.40 21.89
N HIS A 205 9.13 -13.16 22.76
CA HIS A 205 8.71 -14.52 23.03
C HIS A 205 7.35 -14.44 23.74
N HIS A 206 6.29 -14.82 23.07
CA HIS A 206 5.08 -15.25 23.74
C HIS A 206 5.39 -16.57 24.44
N GLY A 207 5.75 -16.47 25.71
CA GLY A 207 5.84 -17.62 26.59
C GLY A 207 4.45 -18.23 26.74
N ASP A 208 4.35 -19.52 26.44
CA ASP A 208 3.22 -20.36 26.84
C ASP A 208 3.09 -20.29 28.37
N GLU A 209 2.15 -19.53 28.88
CA GLU A 209 1.68 -19.72 30.25
C GLU A 209 0.96 -21.07 30.33
N LYS A 210 1.72 -22.10 30.69
CA LYS A 210 1.14 -23.33 31.24
C LYS A 210 0.66 -23.04 32.65
N THR A 211 -0.63 -23.12 32.82
CA THR A 211 -1.46 -23.45 33.98
C THR A 211 -0.71 -24.01 35.21
N LEU A 212 -0.98 -23.43 36.38
CA LEU A 212 -1.19 -24.13 37.65
C LEU A 212 -2.51 -23.71 38.23
#